data_f116af2890037e7dab7277cc6b949551
#
_entry.id   f116af2890037e7dab7277cc6b949551
#
_cell.length_a   1.000
_cell.length_b   1.000
_cell.length_c   1.000
_cell.angle_alpha   90.00
_cell.angle_beta   90.00
_cell.angle_gamma   90.00
#
_symmetry.space_group_name_H-M   'P 1'
#
loop_
_entity.id
_entity.type
_entity.pdbx_description
1 polymer ?
#
loop_
_entity_poly.entity_id
_entity_poly.type
_entity_poly.pdbx_seq_one_letter_code
_entity_poly.pdbx_strand_id
1 'polypeptide(L)'
;MSSPPGIWPNDKRREPRHFFIATVELLEANVQARMRARTGDLSMNGCYVDTLNPFPVQSKVKVTITHNDESFIALGTVAHGEPNIGMGISFTEVEPNEKEILLKWLAGRDS
;
A
#
# COMPACT_ATOMS: atom_id res chain seq x y z
N MET A 1 -18.51 6.21 -16.62
CA MET A 1 -17.11 6.09 -16.85
C MET A 1 -16.43 5.25 -15.80
N SER A 2 -15.64 4.40 -16.20
CA SER A 2 -15.01 3.47 -15.29
C SER A 2 -13.83 4.10 -14.59
N SER A 3 -13.38 3.44 -13.56
CA SER A 3 -12.18 3.83 -12.87
C SER A 3 -11.00 3.78 -13.80
N PRO A 4 -9.97 4.53 -13.52
CA PRO A 4 -8.75 4.41 -14.29
C PRO A 4 -8.23 2.99 -14.21
N PRO A 5 -7.65 2.52 -15.30
CA PRO A 5 -7.10 1.17 -15.32
C PRO A 5 -5.99 1.03 -14.29
N GLY A 6 -5.88 -0.17 -13.74
CA GLY A 6 -4.82 -0.46 -12.81
C GLY A 6 -5.01 0.11 -11.44
N ILE A 7 -6.15 0.72 -11.19
CA ILE A 7 -6.48 1.28 -9.91
C ILE A 7 -7.57 0.40 -9.32
N TRP A 8 -7.98 0.70 -8.11
CA TRP A 8 -9.00 -0.08 -7.44
C TRP A 8 -10.26 -0.15 -8.27
N PRO A 9 -10.83 -1.33 -8.48
CA PRO A 9 -11.96 -1.46 -9.39
C PRO A 9 -13.15 -0.62 -9.03
N ASN A 10 -13.43 -0.47 -7.78
CA ASN A 10 -14.58 0.30 -7.34
C ASN A 10 -14.20 1.63 -6.79
N ASP A 11 -13.19 2.19 -7.31
CA ASP A 11 -12.61 3.36 -6.73
C ASP A 11 -13.53 4.55 -6.83
N LYS A 12 -14.22 4.81 -5.76
CA LYS A 12 -14.96 6.03 -5.60
C LYS A 12 -14.12 6.98 -4.82
N ARG A 13 -12.96 7.15 -5.23
CA ARG A 13 -11.93 7.80 -4.48
C ARG A 13 -12.40 9.03 -3.76
N ARG A 14 -12.46 8.90 -2.47
CA ARG A 14 -12.79 10.02 -1.65
C ARG A 14 -11.58 10.77 -1.24
N GLU A 15 -10.47 10.06 -1.15
CA GLU A 15 -9.24 10.69 -0.80
C GLU A 15 -8.26 10.46 -1.91
N PRO A 16 -7.41 11.42 -2.17
CA PRO A 16 -6.49 11.31 -3.28
C PRO A 16 -5.45 10.25 -3.04
N ARG A 17 -4.99 9.66 -4.12
CA ARG A 17 -3.84 8.81 -4.13
C ARG A 17 -2.69 9.56 -4.68
N HIS A 18 -1.54 9.39 -4.08
CA HIS A 18 -0.36 10.13 -4.47
C HIS A 18 0.68 9.18 -5.01
N PHE A 19 1.24 9.53 -6.14
CA PHE A 19 2.35 8.78 -6.70
C PHE A 19 3.47 8.82 -5.68
N PHE A 20 3.93 7.67 -5.23
CA PHE A 20 4.88 7.62 -4.12
C PHE A 20 5.72 6.36 -4.25
N ILE A 21 6.97 6.53 -4.64
CA ILE A 21 7.89 5.42 -4.84
C ILE A 21 8.74 5.24 -3.61
N ALA A 22 8.62 4.11 -2.95
CA ALA A 22 9.38 3.82 -1.75
C ALA A 22 9.56 2.31 -1.65
N THR A 23 10.52 1.90 -0.85
CA THR A 23 10.72 0.48 -0.59
C THR A 23 9.63 -0.01 0.34
N VAL A 24 9.07 -1.17 0.03
CA VAL A 24 8.07 -1.77 0.90
C VAL A 24 8.43 -3.21 1.15
N GLU A 25 8.28 -3.63 2.39
CA GLU A 25 8.42 -5.02 2.78
C GLU A 25 7.08 -5.50 3.28
N LEU A 26 6.70 -6.68 2.83
CA LEU A 26 5.43 -7.28 3.23
C LEU A 26 5.71 -8.62 3.86
N LEU A 27 5.03 -8.89 4.96
CA LEU A 27 5.08 -10.18 5.61
C LEU A 27 3.66 -10.73 5.63
N GLU A 28 3.46 -11.82 4.92
CA GLU A 28 2.15 -12.46 4.88
C GLU A 28 1.96 -13.31 6.14
N ALA A 29 0.82 -13.15 6.79
CA ALA A 29 0.64 -13.64 8.15
C ALA A 29 0.54 -15.16 8.25
N ASN A 30 -0.08 -15.81 7.28
CA ASN A 30 -0.34 -17.24 7.41
C ASN A 30 0.89 -18.11 7.19
N VAL A 31 1.54 -17.92 6.05
CA VAL A 31 2.70 -18.75 5.71
C VAL A 31 4.00 -18.05 5.98
N GLN A 32 3.94 -16.83 6.51
CA GLN A 32 5.13 -16.07 6.86
C GLN A 32 6.00 -15.76 5.64
N ALA A 33 5.36 -15.64 4.48
CA ALA A 33 6.11 -15.30 3.26
C ALA A 33 6.48 -13.83 3.27
N ARG A 34 7.69 -13.53 2.84
CA ARG A 34 8.17 -12.16 2.78
C ARG A 34 8.30 -11.72 1.33
N MET A 35 8.03 -10.43 1.12
CA MET A 35 8.18 -9.84 -0.20
C MET A 35 8.81 -8.48 -0.04
N ARG A 36 9.74 -8.14 -0.91
CA ARG A 36 10.33 -6.82 -0.95
C ARG A 36 10.04 -6.23 -2.32
N ALA A 37 9.52 -5.03 -2.34
CA ALA A 37 9.06 -4.43 -3.59
C ALA A 37 9.08 -2.91 -3.45
N ARG A 38 8.38 -2.23 -4.34
CA ARG A 38 8.25 -0.78 -4.28
C ARG A 38 6.79 -0.41 -4.34
N THR A 39 6.46 0.70 -3.69
CA THR A 39 5.12 1.25 -3.82
C THR A 39 5.04 2.04 -5.11
N GLY A 40 3.85 2.09 -5.68
CA GLY A 40 3.57 2.95 -6.82
C GLY A 40 2.74 4.16 -6.41
N ASP A 41 1.83 3.97 -5.48
CA ASP A 41 1.07 5.07 -4.93
C ASP A 41 0.73 4.82 -3.47
N LEU A 42 0.27 5.85 -2.80
CA LEU A 42 0.01 5.82 -1.38
C LEU A 42 -1.14 6.75 -1.07
N SER A 43 -1.99 6.34 -0.12
CA SER A 43 -3.07 7.17 0.36
C SER A 43 -3.25 6.90 1.85
N MET A 44 -4.20 7.58 2.46
CA MET A 44 -4.47 7.39 3.88
C MET A 44 -4.93 5.97 4.20
N ASN A 45 -5.57 5.30 3.24
CA ASN A 45 -6.18 4.01 3.51
C ASN A 45 -5.47 2.84 2.86
N GLY A 46 -4.41 3.06 2.13
CA GLY A 46 -3.73 1.96 1.48
C GLY A 46 -2.61 2.37 0.55
N CYS A 47 -2.07 1.38 -0.13
CA CYS A 47 -0.99 1.62 -1.09
C CYS A 47 -1.10 0.61 -2.22
N TYR A 48 -0.45 0.92 -3.32
CA TYR A 48 -0.31 -0.02 -4.41
C TYR A 48 1.15 -0.48 -4.45
N VAL A 49 1.36 -1.77 -4.56
CA VAL A 49 2.69 -2.38 -4.53
C VAL A 49 2.97 -2.98 -5.90
N ASP A 50 4.08 -2.59 -6.49
CA ASP A 50 4.50 -3.13 -7.79
C ASP A 50 5.14 -4.49 -7.57
N THR A 51 4.59 -5.52 -8.18
CA THR A 51 5.14 -6.86 -8.05
C THR A 51 4.63 -7.73 -9.19
N LEU A 52 5.46 -8.69 -9.60
CA LEU A 52 5.06 -9.64 -10.62
C LEU A 52 4.15 -10.71 -10.05
N ASN A 53 4.29 -10.98 -8.75
CA ASN A 53 3.60 -12.10 -8.11
C ASN A 53 2.85 -11.64 -6.87
N PRO A 54 1.68 -11.03 -7.05
CA PRO A 54 0.93 -10.57 -5.87
C PRO A 54 0.51 -11.73 -4.98
N PHE A 55 0.42 -11.45 -3.69
CA PHE A 55 -0.19 -12.40 -2.77
C PHE A 55 -1.67 -12.53 -3.11
N PRO A 56 -2.29 -13.65 -2.74
CA PRO A 56 -3.72 -13.82 -2.99
C PRO A 56 -4.56 -12.73 -2.33
N VAL A 57 -5.64 -12.38 -2.98
CA VAL A 57 -6.61 -11.44 -2.42
C VAL A 57 -7.07 -11.98 -1.07
N GLN A 58 -7.27 -11.10 -0.12
CA GLN A 58 -7.66 -11.38 1.26
C GLN A 58 -6.49 -11.82 2.14
N SER A 59 -5.28 -11.92 1.59
CA SER A 59 -4.12 -12.21 2.44
C SER A 59 -3.93 -11.09 3.43
N LYS A 60 -3.60 -11.44 4.66
CA LYS A 60 -3.30 -10.45 5.69
C LYS A 60 -1.81 -10.23 5.73
N VAL A 61 -1.41 -8.98 5.73
CA VAL A 61 0.00 -8.63 5.60
C VAL A 61 0.38 -7.56 6.61
N LYS A 62 1.64 -7.62 7.04
CA LYS A 62 2.25 -6.50 7.74
C LYS A 62 3.05 -5.73 6.71
N VAL A 63 2.79 -4.44 6.63
CA VAL A 63 3.38 -3.57 5.61
C VAL A 63 4.40 -2.67 6.29
N THR A 64 5.61 -2.62 5.76
CA THR A 64 6.63 -1.69 6.23
C THR A 64 7.12 -0.91 5.03
N ILE A 65 6.83 0.38 4.99
CA ILE A 65 7.27 1.26 3.91
C ILE A 65 8.37 2.16 4.45
N THR A 66 9.49 2.20 3.74
CA THR A 66 10.64 3.00 4.15
C THR A 66 10.90 4.09 3.13
N HIS A 67 11.04 5.32 3.63
CA HIS A 67 11.24 6.48 2.79
C HIS A 67 12.07 7.50 3.56
N ASN A 68 13.22 7.90 3.03
CA ASN A 68 14.08 8.91 3.65
C ASN A 68 14.38 8.62 5.11
N ASP A 69 14.79 7.39 5.39
CA ASP A 69 15.20 6.97 6.73
C ASP A 69 14.06 6.91 7.73
N GLU A 70 12.83 7.06 7.28
CA GLU A 70 11.67 6.84 8.14
C GLU A 70 10.93 5.60 7.68
N SER A 71 10.28 4.93 8.61
CA SER A 71 9.48 3.75 8.29
C SER A 71 8.07 3.94 8.79
N PHE A 72 7.12 3.48 7.99
CA PHE A 72 5.71 3.47 8.31
C PHE A 72 5.27 2.01 8.35
N ILE A 73 4.61 1.61 9.42
CA ILE A 73 4.20 0.23 9.61
C ILE A 73 2.68 0.18 9.78
N ALA A 74 2.05 -0.75 9.09
CA ALA A 74 0.62 -0.96 9.22
C ALA A 74 0.28 -2.41 8.99
N LEU A 75 -0.88 -2.82 9.47
CA LEU A 75 -1.44 -4.10 9.09
C LEU A 75 -2.42 -3.84 7.96
N GLY A 76 -2.52 -4.77 7.03
CA GLY A 76 -3.39 -4.58 5.91
C GLY A 76 -3.86 -5.89 5.31
N THR A 77 -4.66 -5.77 4.28
CA THR A 77 -5.20 -6.90 3.56
C THR A 77 -5.04 -6.64 2.06
N VAL A 78 -4.70 -7.68 1.33
CA VAL A 78 -4.63 -7.57 -0.12
C VAL A 78 -6.06 -7.46 -0.64
N ALA A 79 -6.40 -6.30 -1.17
CA ALA A 79 -7.75 -6.03 -1.64
C ALA A 79 -7.91 -6.41 -3.11
N HIS A 80 -6.82 -6.44 -3.84
CA HIS A 80 -6.89 -6.51 -5.28
C HIS A 80 -5.50 -6.92 -5.81
N GLY A 81 -5.46 -7.85 -6.74
CA GLY A 81 -4.19 -8.30 -7.29
C GLY A 81 -4.25 -8.39 -8.80
N GLU A 82 -3.16 -7.98 -9.44
CA GLU A 82 -3.02 -8.06 -10.89
C GLU A 82 -1.69 -8.73 -11.18
N PRO A 83 -1.72 -10.00 -11.60
CA PRO A 83 -0.47 -10.70 -11.91
C PRO A 83 0.39 -9.92 -12.90
N ASN A 84 1.67 -9.91 -12.66
CA ASN A 84 2.68 -9.22 -13.48
C ASN A 84 2.60 -7.70 -13.39
N ILE A 85 1.74 -7.17 -12.55
CA ILE A 85 1.59 -5.72 -12.38
C ILE A 85 1.75 -5.32 -10.92
N GLY A 86 0.88 -5.80 -10.07
CA GLY A 86 0.95 -5.42 -8.68
C GLY A 86 -0.27 -5.79 -7.87
N MET A 87 -0.36 -5.21 -6.68
CA MET A 87 -1.50 -5.47 -5.82
C MET A 87 -1.82 -4.24 -4.99
N GLY A 88 -3.10 -4.08 -4.72
CA GLY A 88 -3.58 -3.03 -3.86
C GLY A 88 -3.73 -3.55 -2.44
N ILE A 89 -3.20 -2.80 -1.48
CA ILE A 89 -3.26 -3.14 -0.07
C ILE A 89 -4.14 -2.12 0.63
N SER A 90 -5.13 -2.59 1.38
CA SER A 90 -5.94 -1.73 2.24
C SER A 90 -5.35 -1.82 3.64
N PHE A 91 -5.08 -0.68 4.26
CA PHE A 91 -4.63 -0.67 5.64
C PHE A 91 -5.83 -0.96 6.54
N THR A 92 -5.68 -1.94 7.41
CA THR A 92 -6.76 -2.30 8.32
C THR A 92 -6.49 -1.83 9.73
N GLU A 93 -5.22 -1.58 10.05
CA GLU A 93 -4.87 -1.14 11.39
C GLU A 93 -3.61 -0.31 11.32
N VAL A 94 -3.70 0.94 11.77
CA VAL A 94 -2.58 1.88 11.75
C VAL A 94 -2.51 2.52 13.13
N GLU A 95 -1.38 2.31 13.82
CA GLU A 95 -1.19 2.93 15.14
C GLU A 95 -1.14 4.45 15.01
N PRO A 96 -1.54 5.18 16.04
CA PRO A 96 -1.57 6.65 15.94
C PRO A 96 -0.25 7.29 15.54
N ASN A 97 0.86 6.83 16.10
CA ASN A 97 2.16 7.41 15.74
C ASN A 97 2.56 7.06 14.32
N GLU A 98 2.13 5.90 13.83
CA GLU A 98 2.38 5.55 12.44
C GLU A 98 1.54 6.42 11.51
N LYS A 99 0.32 6.71 11.93
CA LYS A 99 -0.54 7.56 11.13
C LYS A 99 0.05 8.95 10.96
N GLU A 100 0.75 9.44 11.96
CA GLU A 100 1.41 10.74 11.86
C GLU A 100 2.49 10.73 10.78
N ILE A 101 3.24 9.65 10.68
CA ILE A 101 4.24 9.53 9.64
C ILE A 101 3.59 9.55 8.27
N LEU A 102 2.51 8.80 8.12
CA LEU A 102 1.77 8.75 6.86
C LEU A 102 1.25 10.13 6.48
N LEU A 103 0.66 10.83 7.43
CA LEU A 103 0.16 12.17 7.18
C LEU A 103 1.28 13.11 6.75
N LYS A 104 2.43 13.01 7.39
CA LYS A 104 3.55 13.85 7.03
C LYS A 104 4.02 13.58 5.61
N TRP A 105 4.13 12.32 5.25
CA TRP A 105 4.55 11.97 3.89
C TRP A 105 3.56 12.49 2.85
N LEU A 106 2.28 12.31 3.11
CA LEU A 106 1.26 12.75 2.15
C LEU A 106 1.18 14.26 2.05
N ALA A 107 1.35 14.96 3.16
CA ALA A 107 1.36 16.41 3.14
C ALA A 107 2.52 16.95 2.32
N GLY A 108 3.67 16.30 2.42
CA GLY A 108 4.82 16.72 1.64
C GLY A 108 4.61 16.54 0.15
N ARG A 109 3.79 15.57 -0.24
CA ARG A 109 3.53 15.34 -1.67
C ARG A 109 2.58 16.37 -2.24
N ASP A 110 1.80 17.00 -1.40
CA ASP A 110 0.81 17.96 -1.86
C ASP A 110 1.37 19.36 -2.06
N SER A 111 2.52 19.63 -1.54
CA SER A 111 3.09 20.99 -1.60
C SER A 111 3.82 21.31 -2.88
#